data_849f2a82278ccf4f510ec8e60b700f15
#
_entry.id   849f2a82278ccf4f510ec8e60b700f15
#
_cell.length_a   1.000
_cell.length_b   1.000
_cell.length_c   1.000
_cell.angle_alpha   90.00
_cell.angle_beta   90.00
_cell.angle_gamma   90.00
#
_symmetry.space_group_name_H-M   'P 1'
#
loop_
_entity.id
_entity.type
_entity.pdbx_description
1 polymer ?
#
loop_
_entity_poly.entity_id
_entity_poly.type
_entity_poly.pdbx_seq_one_letter_code
_entity_poly.pdbx_strand_id
1 'polypeptide(L)'
;MPRSSAAAKDPDAHQQTPPEVAGLRRRDRIAVRESGVHGRGIYAVVAIAKGRKIIEYKGERISWKEALRRHPHDPSDPNHTFYFSLEDGSVIDAKYGGNRARWINHACKPNCEAREKDGRVFIHALRDIEAGEELFYDYGLVIEGRQTKALKAQFACHCGAKKCRGTMLAPPEKKKKT
;
A
#
# COMPACT_ATOMS: atom_id res chain seq x y z
N MET A 1 55.13 12.65 -22.39
CA MET A 1 54.30 11.57 -21.85
C MET A 1 54.11 11.82 -20.39
N PRO A 2 52.96 12.35 -19.92
CA PRO A 2 52.65 12.39 -18.50
C PRO A 2 51.82 11.18 -18.11
N ARG A 3 52.17 10.56 -16.98
CA ARG A 3 51.54 9.39 -16.40
C ARG A 3 50.22 9.75 -15.74
N SER A 4 49.18 8.98 -16.10
CA SER A 4 47.85 9.00 -15.45
C SER A 4 47.95 8.52 -14.03
N SER A 5 47.54 9.36 -13.07
CA SER A 5 47.37 9.02 -11.65
C SER A 5 45.97 8.45 -11.46
N ALA A 6 45.90 7.17 -11.14
CA ALA A 6 44.65 6.54 -10.74
C ALA A 6 44.30 6.96 -9.33
N ALA A 7 43.16 7.64 -9.15
CA ALA A 7 42.61 7.97 -7.85
C ALA A 7 42.06 6.70 -7.19
N ALA A 8 42.60 6.36 -6.04
CA ALA A 8 42.13 5.28 -5.17
C ALA A 8 40.72 5.62 -4.67
N LYS A 9 39.80 4.66 -4.79
CA LYS A 9 38.47 4.74 -4.18
C LYS A 9 38.62 4.48 -2.70
N ASP A 10 38.20 5.44 -1.88
CA ASP A 10 38.07 5.31 -0.43
C ASP A 10 37.02 4.24 -0.10
N PRO A 11 37.36 3.19 0.70
CA PRO A 11 36.42 2.14 1.06
C PRO A 11 35.61 2.44 2.33
N ASP A 12 35.58 3.67 2.81
CA ASP A 12 34.94 4.02 4.08
C ASP A 12 33.88 5.11 3.95
N ALA A 13 32.95 4.89 2.99
CA ALA A 13 31.68 5.61 3.04
C ALA A 13 30.86 5.03 4.21
N HIS A 14 31.12 5.54 5.41
CA HIS A 14 30.32 5.35 6.60
C HIS A 14 28.83 5.51 6.21
N GLN A 15 28.08 4.43 6.33
CA GLN A 15 26.63 4.43 6.40
C GLN A 15 26.25 5.27 7.62
N GLN A 16 26.10 6.58 7.41
CA GLN A 16 25.49 7.45 8.39
C GLN A 16 24.02 7.02 8.48
N THR A 17 23.71 6.26 9.51
CA THR A 17 22.34 6.02 9.98
C THR A 17 21.70 7.40 10.11
N PRO A 18 20.55 7.67 9.44
CA PRO A 18 19.86 8.95 9.60
C PRO A 18 19.63 9.20 11.08
N PRO A 19 19.78 10.44 11.59
CA PRO A 19 19.60 10.71 13.00
C PRO A 19 18.23 10.15 13.41
N GLU A 20 18.25 9.28 14.42
CA GLU A 20 17.05 8.75 15.04
C GLU A 20 16.23 9.94 15.48
N VAL A 21 15.07 10.16 14.85
CA VAL A 21 14.16 11.26 15.18
C VAL A 21 13.50 10.89 16.49
N ALA A 22 14.30 10.91 17.56
CA ALA A 22 13.90 10.69 18.94
C ALA A 22 12.81 11.72 19.27
N GLY A 23 11.57 11.22 19.50
CA GLY A 23 10.45 12.04 19.93
C GLY A 23 9.25 12.13 18.99
N LEU A 24 9.37 11.79 17.71
CA LEU A 24 8.19 11.76 16.82
C LEU A 24 7.24 10.61 17.21
N ARG A 25 6.00 10.97 17.55
CA ARG A 25 4.94 9.98 17.75
C ARG A 25 4.73 9.21 16.44
N ARG A 26 4.27 7.95 16.50
CA ARG A 26 4.00 7.14 15.29
C ARG A 26 3.14 7.87 14.26
N ARG A 27 2.13 8.59 14.73
CA ARG A 27 1.25 9.39 13.87
C ARG A 27 1.96 10.49 13.09
N ASP A 28 3.09 10.98 13.56
CA ASP A 28 3.81 12.10 12.95
C ASP A 28 4.85 11.63 11.92
N ARG A 29 5.03 10.31 11.77
CA ARG A 29 5.98 9.70 10.81
C ARG A 29 5.44 9.58 9.41
N ILE A 30 4.14 9.80 9.20
CA ILE A 30 3.47 9.75 7.90
C ILE A 30 2.52 10.92 7.74
N ALA A 31 2.35 11.39 6.53
CA ALA A 31 1.45 12.51 6.18
C ALA A 31 0.56 12.17 5.00
N VAL A 32 -0.64 12.76 4.97
CA VAL A 32 -1.53 12.73 3.80
C VAL A 32 -1.12 13.85 2.86
N ARG A 33 -0.94 13.54 1.56
CA ARG A 33 -0.66 14.51 0.50
C ARG A 33 -1.44 14.14 -0.75
N GLU A 34 -1.45 14.99 -1.75
CA GLU A 34 -1.92 14.65 -3.10
C GLU A 34 -1.01 13.56 -3.70
N SER A 35 -1.62 12.57 -4.35
CA SER A 35 -0.91 11.44 -4.96
C SER A 35 -0.82 11.60 -6.46
N GLY A 36 0.33 11.26 -7.03
CA GLY A 36 0.50 11.16 -8.48
C GLY A 36 -0.19 9.93 -9.11
N VAL A 37 -0.72 9.01 -8.28
CA VAL A 37 -1.41 7.79 -8.76
C VAL A 37 -2.91 7.99 -8.74
N HIS A 38 -3.48 8.37 -7.59
CA HIS A 38 -4.91 8.60 -7.44
C HIS A 38 -5.22 9.45 -6.19
N GLY A 39 -5.88 10.57 -6.37
CA GLY A 39 -6.41 11.44 -5.32
C GLY A 39 -5.41 11.73 -4.20
N ARG A 40 -5.67 11.21 -3.00
CA ARG A 40 -4.79 11.36 -1.83
C ARG A 40 -3.88 10.14 -1.67
N GLY A 41 -2.69 10.36 -1.11
CA GLY A 41 -1.73 9.32 -0.75
C GLY A 41 -1.14 9.52 0.64
N ILE A 42 -0.51 8.49 1.16
CA ILE A 42 0.25 8.56 2.42
C ILE A 42 1.74 8.59 2.08
N TYR A 43 2.45 9.53 2.67
CA TYR A 43 3.88 9.73 2.47
C TYR A 43 4.64 9.56 3.77
N ALA A 44 5.81 8.94 3.68
CA ALA A 44 6.77 8.89 4.79
C ALA A 44 7.31 10.30 5.06
N VAL A 45 7.23 10.76 6.30
CA VAL A 45 7.83 12.05 6.74
C VAL A 45 9.27 11.83 7.17
N VAL A 46 9.58 10.64 7.68
CA VAL A 46 10.90 10.19 8.10
C VAL A 46 11.18 8.83 7.47
N ALA A 47 12.44 8.41 7.39
CA ALA A 47 12.79 7.07 6.95
C ALA A 47 12.12 5.99 7.83
N ILE A 48 11.63 4.92 7.21
CA ILE A 48 10.95 3.80 7.87
C ILE A 48 11.68 2.52 7.51
N ALA A 49 12.25 1.85 8.51
CA ALA A 49 12.99 0.61 8.31
C ALA A 49 12.07 -0.55 7.89
N LYS A 50 12.60 -1.47 7.09
CA LYS A 50 11.96 -2.75 6.71
C LYS A 50 11.38 -3.48 7.93
N GLY A 51 10.20 -4.07 7.77
CA GLY A 51 9.49 -4.82 8.80
C GLY A 51 8.78 -3.94 9.85
N ARG A 52 9.00 -2.63 9.84
CA ARG A 52 8.37 -1.72 10.80
C ARG A 52 6.86 -1.66 10.63
N LYS A 53 6.12 -1.83 11.72
CA LYS A 53 4.69 -1.54 11.78
C LYS A 53 4.46 -0.03 11.70
N ILE A 54 3.76 0.42 10.67
CA ILE A 54 3.54 1.83 10.35
C ILE A 54 2.24 2.33 10.99
N ILE A 55 1.12 1.74 10.61
CA ILE A 55 -0.22 2.17 11.01
C ILE A 55 -1.18 0.98 11.01
N GLU A 56 -2.23 1.05 11.84
CA GLU A 56 -3.38 0.16 11.77
C GLU A 56 -4.38 0.69 10.74
N TYR A 57 -4.93 -0.18 9.90
CA TYR A 57 -6.05 0.14 9.03
C TYR A 57 -7.33 0.06 9.84
N LYS A 58 -7.91 1.21 10.19
CA LYS A 58 -9.11 1.31 11.03
C LYS A 58 -10.35 1.63 10.23
N GLY A 59 -11.48 1.19 10.74
CA GLY A 59 -12.81 1.47 10.22
C GLY A 59 -13.86 0.71 11.01
N GLU A 60 -15.11 0.88 10.63
CA GLU A 60 -16.21 0.12 11.17
C GLU A 60 -16.13 -1.33 10.66
N ARG A 61 -16.26 -2.31 11.56
CA ARG A 61 -16.32 -3.72 11.17
C ARG A 61 -17.75 -4.09 10.87
N ILE A 62 -18.00 -4.57 9.65
CA ILE A 62 -19.32 -4.91 9.13
C ILE A 62 -19.32 -6.29 8.49
N SER A 63 -20.50 -6.88 8.31
CA SER A 63 -20.64 -8.10 7.53
C SER A 63 -20.49 -7.81 6.03
N TRP A 64 -20.13 -8.85 5.25
CA TRP A 64 -20.11 -8.75 3.79
C TRP A 64 -21.46 -8.32 3.21
N LYS A 65 -22.58 -8.83 3.77
CA LYS A 65 -23.94 -8.42 3.38
C LYS A 65 -24.16 -6.92 3.54
N GLU A 66 -23.70 -6.36 4.66
CA GLU A 66 -23.80 -4.91 4.91
C GLU A 66 -22.89 -4.11 3.98
N ALA A 67 -21.67 -4.60 3.69
CA ALA A 67 -20.78 -3.97 2.71
C ALA A 67 -21.43 -3.88 1.32
N LEU A 68 -22.07 -4.96 0.86
CA LEU A 68 -22.81 -4.96 -0.42
C LEU A 68 -24.00 -3.99 -0.40
N ARG A 69 -24.72 -3.88 0.74
CA ARG A 69 -25.82 -2.92 0.88
C ARG A 69 -25.36 -1.47 0.80
N ARG A 70 -24.17 -1.17 1.33
CA ARG A 70 -23.56 0.19 1.32
C ARG A 70 -22.89 0.52 0.00
N HIS A 71 -22.60 -0.48 -0.83
CA HIS A 71 -21.93 -0.29 -2.12
C HIS A 71 -22.93 0.18 -3.20
N PRO A 72 -22.56 1.11 -4.11
CA PRO A 72 -21.31 1.89 -4.06
C PRO A 72 -21.37 3.04 -3.05
N HIS A 73 -20.25 3.37 -2.42
CA HIS A 73 -20.16 4.52 -1.53
C HIS A 73 -20.31 5.86 -2.27
N ASP A 74 -19.86 5.89 -3.50
CA ASP A 74 -20.00 7.00 -4.43
C ASP A 74 -20.47 6.45 -5.78
N PRO A 75 -21.72 6.77 -6.20
CA PRO A 75 -22.24 6.32 -7.50
C PRO A 75 -21.46 6.85 -8.70
N SER A 76 -20.74 7.97 -8.57
CA SER A 76 -19.89 8.54 -9.62
C SER A 76 -18.54 7.83 -9.76
N ASP A 77 -18.08 7.16 -8.70
CA ASP A 77 -16.87 6.32 -8.68
C ASP A 77 -17.14 5.01 -7.93
N PRO A 78 -17.91 4.09 -8.53
CA PRO A 78 -18.41 2.89 -7.85
C PRO A 78 -17.31 1.92 -7.43
N ASN A 79 -16.14 2.00 -8.02
CA ASN A 79 -15.02 1.11 -7.70
C ASN A 79 -14.10 1.69 -6.59
N HIS A 80 -14.30 2.94 -6.21
CA HIS A 80 -13.55 3.59 -5.13
C HIS A 80 -14.22 3.30 -3.79
N THR A 81 -13.76 2.28 -3.13
CA THR A 81 -14.22 1.89 -1.79
C THR A 81 -13.06 1.89 -0.80
N PHE A 82 -13.40 2.03 0.48
CA PHE A 82 -12.44 1.93 1.58
C PHE A 82 -12.63 0.62 2.34
N TYR A 83 -12.99 -0.44 1.61
CA TYR A 83 -13.20 -1.77 2.17
C TYR A 83 -11.91 -2.55 2.29
N PHE A 84 -11.75 -3.23 3.40
CA PHE A 84 -10.71 -4.23 3.61
C PHE A 84 -11.36 -5.53 4.07
N SER A 85 -11.26 -6.59 3.27
CA SER A 85 -11.80 -7.91 3.60
C SER A 85 -10.92 -8.62 4.60
N LEU A 86 -11.51 -9.21 5.64
CA LEU A 86 -10.83 -9.98 6.68
C LEU A 86 -10.94 -11.49 6.42
N GLU A 87 -10.03 -12.26 7.02
CA GLU A 87 -9.96 -13.72 6.88
C GLU A 87 -11.23 -14.43 7.35
N ASP A 88 -11.96 -13.83 8.33
CA ASP A 88 -13.23 -14.35 8.82
C ASP A 88 -14.45 -14.00 7.96
N GLY A 89 -14.24 -13.36 6.80
CA GLY A 89 -15.28 -12.93 5.86
C GLY A 89 -16.00 -11.64 6.26
N SER A 90 -15.61 -10.98 7.35
CA SER A 90 -16.07 -9.64 7.65
C SER A 90 -15.26 -8.58 6.87
N VAL A 91 -15.68 -7.33 6.93
CA VAL A 91 -15.09 -6.21 6.20
C VAL A 91 -14.84 -5.04 7.16
N ILE A 92 -13.69 -4.39 7.03
CA ILE A 92 -13.46 -3.08 7.62
C ILE A 92 -13.89 -2.02 6.60
N ASP A 93 -14.87 -1.20 6.96
CA ASP A 93 -15.31 -0.03 6.18
C ASP A 93 -14.66 1.23 6.76
N ALA A 94 -13.55 1.66 6.15
CA ALA A 94 -12.82 2.82 6.62
C ALA A 94 -13.45 4.17 6.22
N LYS A 95 -14.61 4.17 5.55
CA LYS A 95 -15.42 5.37 5.36
C LYS A 95 -15.95 5.86 6.72
N TYR A 96 -16.27 4.92 7.62
CA TYR A 96 -16.82 5.19 8.96
C TYR A 96 -15.79 4.79 10.02
N GLY A 97 -15.46 5.70 10.93
CA GLY A 97 -14.46 5.46 11.97
C GLY A 97 -13.05 5.19 11.48
N GLY A 98 -12.80 5.38 10.20
CA GLY A 98 -11.51 5.16 9.56
C GLY A 98 -10.45 6.18 9.96
N ASN A 99 -9.21 5.83 9.69
CA ASN A 99 -8.07 6.73 9.86
C ASN A 99 -7.37 7.02 8.52
N ARG A 100 -6.22 7.69 8.57
CA ARG A 100 -5.47 8.05 7.35
C ARG A 100 -5.00 6.85 6.54
N ALA A 101 -4.91 5.62 7.10
CA ALA A 101 -4.49 4.42 6.36
C ALA A 101 -5.34 4.14 5.12
N ARG A 102 -6.60 4.57 5.10
CA ARG A 102 -7.49 4.44 3.94
C ARG A 102 -6.99 5.14 2.68
N TRP A 103 -6.06 6.08 2.82
CA TRP A 103 -5.46 6.81 1.70
C TRP A 103 -4.18 6.17 1.17
N ILE A 104 -3.76 5.00 1.68
CA ILE A 104 -2.62 4.26 1.11
C ILE A 104 -3.08 3.64 -0.21
N ASN A 105 -2.48 4.08 -1.31
CA ASN A 105 -2.82 3.64 -2.65
C ASN A 105 -2.28 2.25 -2.98
N HIS A 106 -2.82 1.65 -4.05
CA HIS A 106 -2.32 0.40 -4.59
C HIS A 106 -1.08 0.61 -5.45
N ALA A 107 -0.11 -0.33 -5.37
CA ALA A 107 0.91 -0.51 -6.40
C ALA A 107 1.20 -1.99 -6.64
N CYS A 108 1.48 -2.35 -7.90
CA CYS A 108 1.89 -3.71 -8.27
C CYS A 108 3.31 -4.07 -7.83
N LYS A 109 4.12 -3.08 -7.43
CA LYS A 109 5.41 -3.22 -6.76
C LYS A 109 5.39 -2.39 -5.48
N PRO A 110 4.71 -2.87 -4.43
CA PRO A 110 4.48 -2.10 -3.22
C PRO A 110 5.74 -1.99 -2.36
N ASN A 111 5.76 -0.99 -1.48
CA ASN A 111 6.76 -0.84 -0.42
C ASN A 111 6.21 -1.19 0.96
N CYS A 112 4.91 -1.48 1.05
CA CYS A 112 4.24 -1.94 2.25
C CYS A 112 3.43 -3.20 1.99
N GLU A 113 3.04 -3.88 3.06
CA GLU A 113 2.07 -4.97 3.06
C GLU A 113 1.07 -4.79 4.19
N ALA A 114 -0.14 -5.30 3.98
CA ALA A 114 -1.16 -5.41 5.02
C ALA A 114 -1.07 -6.80 5.65
N ARG A 115 -1.05 -6.85 6.99
CA ARG A 115 -1.06 -8.09 7.79
C ARG A 115 -2.23 -8.07 8.72
N GLU A 116 -3.07 -9.10 8.65
CA GLU A 116 -4.12 -9.33 9.63
C GLU A 116 -3.55 -10.02 10.87
N LYS A 117 -4.00 -9.56 12.02
CA LYS A 117 -3.72 -10.19 13.31
C LYS A 117 -4.89 -9.94 14.26
N ASP A 118 -5.50 -10.99 14.78
CA ASP A 118 -6.62 -10.94 15.72
C ASP A 118 -7.78 -10.05 15.20
N GLY A 119 -8.14 -10.20 13.91
CA GLY A 119 -9.18 -9.41 13.24
C GLY A 119 -8.88 -7.92 13.08
N ARG A 120 -7.62 -7.54 13.19
CA ARG A 120 -7.10 -6.18 12.99
C ARG A 120 -6.05 -6.17 11.89
N VAL A 121 -6.03 -5.14 11.09
CA VAL A 121 -5.10 -5.02 9.96
C VAL A 121 -4.02 -3.99 10.26
N PHE A 122 -2.78 -4.36 10.05
CA PHE A 122 -1.62 -3.49 10.25
C PHE A 122 -0.79 -3.38 8.98
N ILE A 123 -0.45 -2.15 8.61
CA ILE A 123 0.44 -1.88 7.48
C ILE A 123 1.89 -1.93 7.96
N HIS A 124 2.71 -2.72 7.28
CA HIS A 124 4.14 -2.93 7.56
C HIS A 124 4.99 -2.56 6.34
N ALA A 125 6.19 -2.05 6.58
CA ALA A 125 7.17 -1.80 5.54
C ALA A 125 7.76 -3.12 5.00
N LEU A 126 7.73 -3.35 3.68
CA LEU A 126 8.35 -4.50 3.00
C LEU A 126 9.85 -4.32 2.77
N ARG A 127 10.30 -3.08 2.66
CA ARG A 127 11.68 -2.64 2.50
C ARG A 127 11.91 -1.37 3.30
N ASP A 128 13.13 -0.89 3.32
CA ASP A 128 13.40 0.46 3.79
C ASP A 128 12.69 1.48 2.88
N ILE A 129 12.07 2.47 3.49
CA ILE A 129 11.29 3.53 2.83
C ILE A 129 11.93 4.86 3.20
N GLU A 130 12.33 5.62 2.21
CA GLU A 130 12.95 6.93 2.40
C GLU A 130 11.91 7.99 2.81
N ALA A 131 12.37 9.04 3.51
CA ALA A 131 11.54 10.21 3.74
C ALA A 131 11.09 10.82 2.40
N GLY A 132 9.81 11.16 2.29
CA GLY A 132 9.20 11.68 1.06
C GLY A 132 8.64 10.62 0.12
N GLU A 133 8.91 9.31 0.31
CA GLU A 133 8.28 8.27 -0.48
C GLU A 133 6.80 8.12 -0.15
N GLU A 134 5.98 7.88 -1.18
CA GLU A 134 4.59 7.46 -1.00
C GLU A 134 4.53 5.99 -0.59
N LEU A 135 3.61 5.67 0.31
CA LEU A 135 3.34 4.31 0.79
C LEU A 135 2.30 3.64 -0.12
N PHE A 136 2.59 2.40 -0.50
CA PHE A 136 1.71 1.58 -1.33
C PHE A 136 1.64 0.16 -0.78
N TYR A 137 0.48 -0.48 -0.87
CA TYR A 137 0.37 -1.93 -0.72
C TYR A 137 -0.39 -2.55 -1.90
N ASP A 138 -0.22 -3.86 -2.13
CA ASP A 138 -1.00 -4.56 -3.14
C ASP A 138 -2.39 -4.83 -2.57
N TYR A 139 -3.42 -4.27 -3.18
CA TYR A 139 -4.80 -4.49 -2.74
C TYR A 139 -5.24 -5.95 -2.90
N GLY A 140 -4.70 -6.64 -3.92
CA GLY A 140 -4.99 -8.04 -4.16
C GLY A 140 -6.49 -8.31 -4.28
N LEU A 141 -7.24 -7.44 -4.97
CA LEU A 141 -8.69 -7.51 -5.04
C LEU A 141 -9.12 -8.83 -5.67
N VAL A 142 -9.91 -9.60 -4.93
CA VAL A 142 -10.51 -10.85 -5.41
C VAL A 142 -11.96 -10.59 -5.79
N ILE A 143 -12.31 -10.91 -7.04
CA ILE A 143 -13.68 -10.84 -7.54
C ILE A 143 -14.03 -12.22 -8.08
N GLU A 144 -15.20 -12.71 -7.71
CA GLU A 144 -15.69 -14.01 -8.18
C GLU A 144 -15.83 -14.06 -9.70
N GLY A 145 -15.47 -15.21 -10.27
CA GLY A 145 -15.61 -15.47 -11.68
C GLY A 145 -14.37 -15.18 -12.54
N ARG A 146 -14.56 -15.16 -13.85
CA ARG A 146 -13.48 -14.97 -14.83
C ARG A 146 -13.07 -13.51 -14.93
N GLN A 147 -11.80 -13.22 -14.76
CA GLN A 147 -11.24 -11.87 -14.98
C GLN A 147 -11.23 -11.49 -16.47
N THR A 148 -12.32 -10.90 -16.96
CA THR A 148 -12.43 -10.41 -18.33
C THR A 148 -11.60 -9.13 -18.55
N LYS A 149 -11.37 -8.74 -19.82
CA LYS A 149 -10.72 -7.46 -20.16
C LYS A 149 -11.52 -6.27 -19.60
N ALA A 150 -12.85 -6.32 -19.71
CA ALA A 150 -13.72 -5.27 -19.17
C ALA A 150 -13.59 -5.14 -17.66
N LEU A 151 -13.63 -6.26 -16.92
CA LEU A 151 -13.44 -6.27 -15.46
C LEU A 151 -12.06 -5.71 -15.05
N LYS A 152 -10.99 -6.10 -15.76
CA LYS A 152 -9.65 -5.56 -15.51
C LYS A 152 -9.56 -4.06 -15.76
N ALA A 153 -10.28 -3.54 -16.74
CA ALA A 153 -10.34 -2.10 -17.04
C ALA A 153 -11.10 -1.33 -15.95
N GLN A 154 -12.16 -1.90 -15.36
CA GLN A 154 -12.87 -1.30 -14.23
C GLN A 154 -11.97 -1.13 -13.00
N PHE A 155 -11.01 -2.05 -12.81
CA PHE A 155 -10.02 -2.00 -11.72
C PHE A 155 -8.63 -1.71 -12.26
N ALA A 156 -8.53 -0.74 -13.19
CA ALA A 156 -7.26 -0.36 -13.79
C ALA A 156 -6.25 0.13 -12.75
N CYS A 157 -4.99 -0.25 -12.92
CA CYS A 157 -3.90 0.19 -12.08
C CYS A 157 -3.03 1.21 -12.81
N HIS A 158 -2.80 2.36 -12.17
CA HIS A 158 -1.98 3.47 -12.68
C HIS A 158 -0.69 3.68 -11.88
N CYS A 159 -0.17 2.64 -11.20
CA CYS A 159 0.97 2.77 -10.29
C CYS A 159 2.31 3.09 -10.97
N GLY A 160 2.41 3.10 -12.30
CA GLY A 160 3.62 3.44 -13.04
C GLY A 160 4.79 2.44 -12.92
N ALA A 161 4.61 1.31 -12.22
CA ALA A 161 5.68 0.32 -12.08
C ALA A 161 6.03 -0.34 -13.43
N LYS A 162 7.33 -0.58 -13.71
CA LYS A 162 7.80 -1.24 -14.96
C LYS A 162 7.13 -2.59 -15.24
N LYS A 163 6.73 -3.33 -14.19
CA LYS A 163 6.01 -4.61 -14.26
C LYS A 163 4.60 -4.45 -13.67
N CYS A 164 3.89 -3.38 -14.03
CA CYS A 164 2.51 -3.18 -13.63
C CYS A 164 1.61 -4.26 -14.26
N ARG A 165 0.68 -4.82 -13.47
CA ARG A 165 -0.31 -5.80 -13.94
C ARG A 165 -1.41 -5.17 -14.80
N GLY A 166 -1.49 -3.83 -14.84
CA GLY A 166 -2.56 -3.08 -15.48
C GLY A 166 -3.89 -3.14 -14.73
N THR A 167 -3.95 -3.83 -13.60
CA THR A 167 -5.15 -3.98 -12.77
C THR A 167 -4.79 -4.16 -11.31
N MET A 168 -5.69 -3.74 -10.40
CA MET A 168 -5.60 -3.96 -8.95
C MET A 168 -6.09 -5.36 -8.53
N LEU A 169 -6.66 -6.14 -9.46
CA LEU A 169 -7.11 -7.50 -9.19
C LEU A 169 -5.92 -8.39 -8.85
N ALA A 170 -6.14 -9.32 -7.93
CA ALA A 170 -5.20 -10.39 -7.63
C ALA A 170 -4.90 -11.21 -8.90
N PRO A 171 -3.66 -11.73 -9.06
CA PRO A 171 -3.40 -12.71 -10.11
C PRO A 171 -4.35 -13.91 -9.98
N PRO A 172 -4.85 -14.49 -11.07
CA PRO A 172 -5.67 -15.69 -10.99
C PRO A 172 -4.90 -16.82 -10.30
N GLU A 173 -5.58 -17.55 -9.42
CA GLU A 173 -4.98 -18.71 -8.77
C GLU A 173 -4.47 -19.70 -9.84
N LYS A 174 -3.21 -20.08 -9.72
CA LYS A 174 -2.67 -21.17 -10.54
C LYS A 174 -3.41 -22.44 -10.16
N LYS A 175 -4.23 -22.99 -11.08
CA LYS A 175 -4.79 -24.33 -10.89
C LYS A 175 -3.63 -25.27 -10.57
N LYS A 176 -3.59 -25.84 -9.37
CA LYS A 176 -2.68 -26.94 -9.05
C LYS A 176 -2.98 -28.03 -10.08
N LYS A 177 -2.02 -28.35 -10.94
CA LYS A 177 -2.10 -29.58 -11.76
C LYS A 177 -2.13 -30.74 -10.78
N THR A 178 -3.27 -31.40 -10.71
CA THR A 178 -3.43 -32.72 -10.04
C THR A 178 -2.71 -33.75 -10.86
#